data_976b24be2eeedacd93c3bf9fe03cf823
#
_entry.id   976b24be2eeedacd93c3bf9fe03cf823
#
_cell.length_a   1.000
_cell.length_b   1.000
_cell.length_c   1.000
_cell.angle_alpha   90.00
_cell.angle_beta   90.00
_cell.angle_gamma   90.00
#
_symmetry.space_group_name_H-M   'P 1'
#
loop_
_entity.id
_entity.type
_entity.pdbx_description
1 polymer ?
#
loop_
_entity_poly.entity_id
_entity_poly.type
_entity_poly.pdbx_seq_one_letter_code
_entity_poly.pdbx_strand_id
1 'polypeptide(L)'
;EICKKLSEQYSSTYSSPDPDYKIENPEEFFSIDEGNTNTSLSDIHFTQKSFVDAIKAIKKNAAPGTDHFPAVLLKECAEELSEPLYKLWRHSLDNGDIAPLLKTAVICPILKPGSQRNHPKSYRPVSLTSHIIKVFERIMRTALVNYLEENNLLPENQHGFIRGRSTLSQLLNHVEESIRNWEEGKATDTIYLDFAKAFDKVDHGILCHKLNELGITGKIGIWIKEFLTGRFQQVSANGLLSDSDPVISGVPQGTVLGPILFIIMICDLGKELILSVASKYADDTKNIAKIGSTKDSENFQNELDEIVYPWAPKNNMCLNGDKFDHHRIGNNLGLEKHSYKDPTGGIINEKEHIKDLGVYISSDLTWTRQIEEAVSKARSMAGWTLRTFRTRERIPMITIWNSLIRPCLDYCSPLWSPRPSNFQEIDLLEDTLRSFTRQVEGMDGLDYAHRLKELGMTSIQRRHERYKALYLYKIKEGLVPNISSTNALKFRNHGRHGCKCEVPIFPMRGRARKARDNSFALTACNLWNSLPVYVREISGKEVGYFKKKLDKALALYPDVPRCSDFGHSYDRNGRKSNSLYVHYQNIEIKRILDHMSSV
;
A
#
# COMPACT_ATOMS: atom_id res chain seq x y z
N GLU A 1 -5.89 -15.85 -33.25
CA GLU A 1 -5.54 -16.98 -32.36
C GLU A 1 -5.06 -16.51 -30.97
N ILE A 2 -4.12 -15.54 -30.86
CA ILE A 2 -3.61 -15.03 -29.57
C ILE A 2 -4.75 -14.44 -28.72
N CYS A 3 -5.56 -13.54 -29.31
CA CYS A 3 -6.71 -12.93 -28.62
C CYS A 3 -7.69 -14.00 -28.10
N LYS A 4 -7.98 -15.02 -28.93
CA LYS A 4 -8.88 -16.13 -28.57
C LYS A 4 -8.35 -16.93 -27.39
N LYS A 5 -7.08 -17.38 -27.41
CA LYS A 5 -6.47 -18.12 -26.29
C LYS A 5 -6.42 -17.32 -24.98
N LEU A 6 -6.19 -16.00 -25.07
CA LEU A 6 -6.22 -15.14 -23.90
C LEU A 6 -7.65 -14.95 -23.37
N SER A 7 -8.65 -14.80 -24.26
CA SER A 7 -10.06 -14.70 -23.90
C SER A 7 -10.56 -15.97 -23.21
N GLU A 8 -10.29 -17.15 -23.80
CA GLU A 8 -10.57 -18.46 -23.19
C GLU A 8 -9.93 -18.60 -21.79
N GLN A 9 -8.66 -18.16 -21.64
CA GLN A 9 -7.98 -18.19 -20.34
C GLN A 9 -8.64 -17.27 -19.30
N TYR A 10 -9.12 -16.09 -19.70
CA TYR A 10 -9.75 -15.16 -18.77
C TYR A 10 -11.16 -15.64 -18.43
N SER A 11 -11.95 -16.07 -19.39
CA SER A 11 -13.29 -16.61 -19.17
C SER A 11 -13.29 -17.89 -18.29
N SER A 12 -12.25 -18.71 -18.40
CA SER A 12 -12.09 -19.91 -17.55
C SER A 12 -11.82 -19.59 -16.05
N THR A 13 -11.57 -18.32 -15.70
CA THR A 13 -11.33 -17.93 -14.30
C THR A 13 -12.59 -17.55 -13.55
N TYR A 14 -13.70 -17.32 -14.24
CA TYR A 14 -14.95 -16.93 -13.64
C TYR A 14 -15.57 -18.07 -12.81
N SER A 15 -16.22 -17.70 -11.71
CA SER A 15 -17.05 -18.61 -10.92
C SER A 15 -18.46 -18.64 -11.47
N SER A 16 -19.09 -19.81 -11.42
CA SER A 16 -20.54 -19.88 -11.62
C SER A 16 -21.25 -19.15 -10.48
N PRO A 17 -22.28 -18.34 -10.76
CA PRO A 17 -23.06 -17.68 -9.72
C PRO A 17 -23.63 -18.70 -8.72
N ASP A 18 -23.60 -18.36 -7.45
CA ASP A 18 -24.21 -19.17 -6.39
C ASP A 18 -25.74 -19.04 -6.47
N PRO A 19 -26.46 -20.16 -6.68
CA PRO A 19 -27.92 -20.12 -6.84
C PRO A 19 -28.66 -19.62 -5.58
N ASP A 20 -28.10 -19.83 -4.38
CA ASP A 20 -28.70 -19.40 -3.11
C ASP A 20 -28.71 -17.88 -2.93
N TYR A 21 -27.85 -17.17 -3.68
CA TYR A 21 -27.76 -15.71 -3.66
C TYR A 21 -28.34 -15.04 -4.91
N LYS A 22 -29.17 -15.73 -5.66
CA LYS A 22 -29.82 -15.17 -6.84
C LYS A 22 -30.83 -14.07 -6.45
N ILE A 23 -30.67 -12.88 -6.99
CA ILE A 23 -31.58 -11.76 -6.80
C ILE A 23 -32.52 -11.68 -8.01
N GLU A 24 -33.76 -12.08 -7.82
CA GLU A 24 -34.81 -12.07 -8.88
C GLU A 24 -35.42 -10.68 -9.05
N ASN A 25 -35.78 -10.03 -7.95
CA ASN A 25 -36.33 -8.68 -7.95
C ASN A 25 -35.42 -7.71 -7.20
N PRO A 26 -34.60 -6.91 -7.91
CA PRO A 26 -33.68 -5.97 -7.28
C PRO A 26 -34.35 -4.84 -6.50
N GLU A 27 -35.53 -4.37 -6.96
CA GLU A 27 -36.29 -3.29 -6.31
C GLU A 27 -36.79 -3.74 -4.93
N GLU A 28 -37.30 -4.95 -4.84
CA GLU A 28 -37.72 -5.54 -3.58
C GLU A 28 -36.50 -5.87 -2.67
N PHE A 29 -35.47 -6.45 -3.25
CA PHE A 29 -34.26 -6.85 -2.51
C PHE A 29 -33.53 -5.65 -1.86
N PHE A 30 -33.43 -4.54 -2.57
CA PHE A 30 -32.82 -3.31 -2.06
C PHE A 30 -33.86 -2.33 -1.50
N SER A 31 -35.05 -2.76 -1.19
CA SER A 31 -36.09 -1.91 -0.55
C SER A 31 -35.57 -1.38 0.79
N ILE A 32 -35.97 -0.14 1.11
CA ILE A 32 -35.65 0.48 2.39
C ILE A 32 -36.63 -0.07 3.42
N ASP A 33 -36.10 -0.74 4.43
CA ASP A 33 -36.92 -1.17 5.57
C ASP A 33 -37.21 0.05 6.47
N GLU A 34 -38.44 0.58 6.39
CA GLU A 34 -38.89 1.75 7.16
C GLU A 34 -38.83 1.53 8.68
N GLY A 35 -38.75 0.27 9.14
CA GLY A 35 -38.59 -0.09 10.56
C GLY A 35 -37.18 -0.07 11.10
N ASN A 36 -36.18 0.00 10.23
CA ASN A 36 -34.77 -0.03 10.64
C ASN A 36 -34.23 1.37 10.81
N THR A 37 -34.02 1.81 12.05
CA THR A 37 -33.46 3.13 12.42
C THR A 37 -31.98 3.31 12.10
N ASN A 38 -31.34 2.30 11.50
CA ASN A 38 -29.93 2.38 11.08
C ASN A 38 -29.78 3.31 9.87
N THR A 39 -28.72 4.10 9.87
CA THR A 39 -28.35 4.93 8.71
C THR A 39 -28.16 4.04 7.49
N SER A 40 -28.83 4.37 6.39
CA SER A 40 -28.67 3.67 5.11
C SER A 40 -28.24 4.63 4.01
N LEU A 41 -27.52 4.11 3.01
CA LEU A 41 -27.13 4.83 1.81
C LEU A 41 -27.98 4.33 0.63
N SER A 42 -29.11 5.00 0.38
CA SER A 42 -30.08 4.59 -0.65
C SER A 42 -30.08 5.46 -1.91
N ASP A 43 -29.61 6.70 -1.81
CA ASP A 43 -29.46 7.64 -2.93
C ASP A 43 -28.23 8.53 -2.67
N ILE A 44 -27.71 9.19 -3.70
CA ILE A 44 -26.61 10.15 -3.61
C ILE A 44 -27.01 11.50 -4.22
N HIS A 45 -26.61 12.55 -3.54
CA HIS A 45 -26.71 13.88 -4.10
C HIS A 45 -25.42 14.25 -4.83
N PHE A 46 -25.53 14.69 -6.07
CA PHE A 46 -24.44 15.22 -6.86
C PHE A 46 -24.90 16.40 -7.72
N THR A 47 -23.99 17.22 -8.15
CA THR A 47 -24.22 18.45 -8.92
C THR A 47 -23.39 18.43 -10.20
N GLN A 48 -23.67 19.35 -11.12
CA GLN A 48 -22.81 19.54 -12.31
C GLN A 48 -21.35 19.74 -11.93
N LYS A 49 -21.06 20.49 -10.85
CA LYS A 49 -19.70 20.67 -10.33
C LYS A 49 -19.02 19.33 -9.95
N SER A 50 -19.79 18.38 -9.41
CA SER A 50 -19.26 17.05 -9.10
C SER A 50 -18.70 16.36 -10.34
N PHE A 51 -19.31 16.56 -11.50
CA PHE A 51 -18.83 16.02 -12.78
C PHE A 51 -17.58 16.74 -13.27
N VAL A 52 -17.54 18.06 -13.18
CA VAL A 52 -16.33 18.86 -13.52
C VAL A 52 -15.12 18.37 -12.70
N ASP A 53 -15.28 18.22 -11.39
CA ASP A 53 -14.20 17.77 -10.50
C ASP A 53 -13.77 16.31 -10.83
N ALA A 54 -14.74 15.42 -11.08
CA ALA A 54 -14.46 14.04 -11.45
C ALA A 54 -13.76 13.91 -12.81
N ILE A 55 -14.14 14.72 -13.80
CA ILE A 55 -13.49 14.80 -15.12
C ILE A 55 -12.05 15.32 -14.99
N LYS A 56 -11.83 16.41 -14.26
CA LYS A 56 -10.51 17.00 -14.03
C LYS A 56 -9.53 16.03 -13.35
N ALA A 57 -10.04 15.07 -12.58
CA ALA A 57 -9.24 14.02 -11.93
C ALA A 57 -8.79 12.89 -12.88
N ILE A 58 -9.32 12.79 -14.11
CA ILE A 58 -8.87 11.78 -15.09
C ILE A 58 -7.47 12.16 -15.60
N LYS A 59 -6.60 11.16 -15.79
CA LYS A 59 -5.29 11.38 -16.43
C LYS A 59 -5.48 11.74 -17.92
N LYS A 60 -4.84 12.82 -18.39
CA LYS A 60 -4.99 13.32 -19.77
C LYS A 60 -4.68 12.26 -20.84
N ASN A 61 -3.70 11.40 -20.59
CA ASN A 61 -3.24 10.36 -21.51
C ASN A 61 -3.78 8.96 -21.17
N ALA A 62 -4.94 8.86 -20.48
CA ALA A 62 -5.55 7.57 -20.20
C ALA A 62 -6.12 6.94 -21.48
N ALA A 63 -5.91 5.63 -21.63
CA ALA A 63 -6.45 4.88 -22.78
C ALA A 63 -7.99 4.83 -22.72
N PRO A 64 -8.69 5.05 -23.85
CA PRO A 64 -10.14 4.98 -23.92
C PRO A 64 -10.66 3.55 -23.81
N GLY A 65 -11.96 3.40 -23.53
CA GLY A 65 -12.69 2.14 -23.63
C GLY A 65 -13.15 1.81 -25.05
N THR A 66 -14.17 0.95 -25.16
CA THR A 66 -14.79 0.53 -26.43
C THR A 66 -15.46 1.68 -27.20
N ASP A 67 -15.84 2.74 -26.50
CA ASP A 67 -16.41 3.97 -27.07
C ASP A 67 -15.38 4.87 -27.76
N HIS A 68 -14.10 4.55 -27.65
CA HIS A 68 -12.98 5.34 -28.17
C HIS A 68 -12.98 6.82 -27.75
N PHE A 69 -13.72 7.19 -26.68
CA PHE A 69 -13.83 8.57 -26.23
C PHE A 69 -12.55 9.01 -25.49
N PRO A 70 -11.77 9.96 -26.04
CA PRO A 70 -10.47 10.27 -25.48
C PRO A 70 -10.58 11.11 -24.20
N ALA A 71 -9.76 10.78 -23.19
CA ALA A 71 -9.72 11.51 -21.92
C ALA A 71 -9.40 13.01 -22.09
N VAL A 72 -8.60 13.38 -23.10
CA VAL A 72 -8.26 14.77 -23.39
C VAL A 72 -9.50 15.57 -23.75
N LEU A 73 -10.39 15.05 -24.59
CA LEU A 73 -11.61 15.72 -25.00
C LEU A 73 -12.56 15.96 -23.82
N LEU A 74 -12.75 14.94 -22.96
CA LEU A 74 -13.52 15.11 -21.72
C LEU A 74 -12.98 16.24 -20.84
N LYS A 75 -11.65 16.34 -20.72
CA LYS A 75 -11.03 17.34 -19.86
C LYS A 75 -11.12 18.77 -20.41
N GLU A 76 -10.94 18.93 -21.72
CA GLU A 76 -11.00 20.26 -22.35
C GLU A 76 -12.46 20.78 -22.39
N CYS A 77 -13.47 19.89 -22.49
CA CYS A 77 -14.88 20.22 -22.50
C CYS A 77 -15.59 19.91 -21.17
N ALA A 78 -14.88 19.96 -20.02
CA ALA A 78 -15.42 19.51 -18.74
C ALA A 78 -16.63 20.31 -18.27
N GLU A 79 -16.64 21.63 -18.48
CA GLU A 79 -17.74 22.51 -18.09
C GLU A 79 -18.98 22.25 -18.96
N GLU A 80 -18.81 22.15 -20.28
CA GLU A 80 -19.88 21.93 -21.27
C GLU A 80 -20.51 20.54 -21.14
N LEU A 81 -19.70 19.53 -20.81
CA LEU A 81 -20.17 18.16 -20.65
C LEU A 81 -20.80 17.90 -19.28
N SER A 82 -20.63 18.80 -18.32
CA SER A 82 -21.11 18.60 -16.95
C SER A 82 -22.62 18.47 -16.86
N GLU A 83 -23.39 19.29 -17.59
CA GLU A 83 -24.85 19.25 -17.60
C GLU A 83 -25.42 18.01 -18.30
N PRO A 84 -25.00 17.63 -19.52
CA PRO A 84 -25.44 16.38 -20.15
C PRO A 84 -25.11 15.15 -19.29
N LEU A 85 -23.91 15.09 -18.72
CA LEU A 85 -23.51 13.97 -17.84
C LEU A 85 -24.31 13.94 -16.54
N TYR A 86 -24.62 15.10 -15.97
CA TYR A 86 -25.50 15.16 -14.81
C TYR A 86 -26.88 14.58 -15.11
N LYS A 87 -27.51 14.98 -16.23
CA LYS A 87 -28.83 14.47 -16.64
C LYS A 87 -28.78 12.98 -16.94
N LEU A 88 -27.77 12.51 -17.67
CA LEU A 88 -27.57 11.09 -18.01
C LEU A 88 -27.48 10.24 -16.75
N TRP A 89 -26.62 10.61 -15.81
CA TRP A 89 -26.34 9.79 -14.64
C TRP A 89 -27.42 9.91 -13.56
N ARG A 90 -28.15 11.04 -13.49
CA ARG A 90 -29.35 11.12 -12.64
C ARG A 90 -30.43 10.17 -13.15
N HIS A 91 -30.69 10.19 -14.47
CA HIS A 91 -31.62 9.25 -15.10
C HIS A 91 -31.21 7.80 -14.88
N SER A 92 -29.92 7.48 -15.14
CA SER A 92 -29.37 6.13 -14.92
C SER A 92 -29.56 5.64 -13.47
N LEU A 93 -29.29 6.50 -12.48
CA LEU A 93 -29.45 6.16 -11.08
C LEU A 93 -30.93 6.03 -10.66
N ASP A 94 -31.79 6.87 -11.22
CA ASP A 94 -33.24 6.85 -10.89
C ASP A 94 -33.94 5.61 -11.46
N ASN A 95 -33.50 5.12 -12.63
CA ASN A 95 -34.12 3.96 -13.30
C ASN A 95 -33.31 2.66 -13.08
N GLY A 96 -32.14 2.72 -12.45
CA GLY A 96 -31.29 1.54 -12.23
C GLY A 96 -30.75 0.94 -13.52
N ASP A 97 -30.51 1.74 -14.59
CA ASP A 97 -30.08 1.25 -15.89
C ASP A 97 -28.73 1.82 -16.33
N ILE A 98 -27.97 1.04 -17.09
CA ILE A 98 -26.70 1.45 -17.68
C ILE A 98 -26.67 1.01 -19.14
N ALA A 99 -26.40 1.97 -20.04
CA ALA A 99 -26.31 1.68 -21.48
C ALA A 99 -25.29 0.55 -21.76
N PRO A 100 -25.65 -0.48 -22.57
CA PRO A 100 -24.82 -1.67 -22.81
C PRO A 100 -23.40 -1.35 -23.32
N LEU A 101 -23.23 -0.29 -24.09
CA LEU A 101 -21.93 0.17 -24.57
C LEU A 101 -20.97 0.53 -23.42
N LEU A 102 -21.51 1.08 -22.31
CA LEU A 102 -20.73 1.45 -21.13
C LEU A 102 -20.38 0.25 -20.23
N LYS A 103 -21.03 -0.89 -20.44
CA LYS A 103 -20.80 -2.16 -19.74
C LYS A 103 -19.79 -3.06 -20.45
N THR A 104 -19.33 -2.70 -21.64
CA THR A 104 -18.32 -3.45 -22.40
C THR A 104 -16.92 -2.92 -22.10
N ALA A 105 -15.96 -3.84 -21.96
CA ALA A 105 -14.55 -3.51 -21.69
C ALA A 105 -13.61 -4.09 -22.74
N VAL A 106 -12.55 -3.35 -23.08
CA VAL A 106 -11.39 -3.90 -23.81
C VAL A 106 -10.37 -4.38 -22.78
N ILE A 107 -10.01 -5.66 -22.84
CA ILE A 107 -9.00 -6.26 -21.97
C ILE A 107 -7.62 -6.11 -22.61
N CYS A 108 -6.73 -5.40 -21.92
CA CYS A 108 -5.32 -5.30 -22.26
C CYS A 108 -4.51 -6.31 -21.43
N PRO A 109 -3.88 -7.33 -22.07
CA PRO A 109 -3.07 -8.33 -21.35
C PRO A 109 -1.72 -7.73 -20.94
N ILE A 110 -1.46 -7.64 -19.65
CA ILE A 110 -0.20 -7.14 -19.09
C ILE A 110 0.63 -8.29 -18.54
N LEU A 111 1.86 -8.47 -19.07
CA LEU A 111 2.77 -9.52 -18.62
C LEU A 111 3.15 -9.32 -17.15
N LYS A 112 3.01 -10.40 -16.36
CA LYS A 112 3.47 -10.41 -14.97
C LYS A 112 5.00 -10.38 -14.91
N PRO A 113 5.60 -9.61 -14.01
CA PRO A 113 7.05 -9.57 -13.85
C PRO A 113 7.65 -10.97 -13.65
N GLY A 114 8.72 -11.28 -14.38
CA GLY A 114 9.42 -12.57 -14.28
C GLY A 114 8.72 -13.78 -14.92
N SER A 115 7.53 -13.60 -15.53
CA SER A 115 6.78 -14.70 -16.15
C SER A 115 7.16 -14.94 -17.59
N GLN A 116 6.96 -16.17 -18.06
CA GLN A 116 7.20 -16.54 -19.47
C GLN A 116 6.13 -15.97 -20.39
N ARG A 117 6.55 -15.42 -21.54
CA ARG A 117 5.66 -14.72 -22.49
C ARG A 117 4.73 -15.65 -23.28
N ASN A 118 5.05 -16.93 -23.38
CA ASN A 118 4.34 -17.93 -24.19
C ASN A 118 3.13 -18.58 -23.49
N HIS A 119 2.86 -18.23 -22.22
CA HIS A 119 1.74 -18.77 -21.46
C HIS A 119 0.66 -17.72 -21.21
N PRO A 120 -0.64 -17.97 -21.55
CA PRO A 120 -1.74 -17.05 -21.27
C PRO A 120 -1.89 -16.71 -19.78
N LYS A 121 -1.62 -17.66 -18.86
CA LYS A 121 -1.63 -17.47 -17.40
C LYS A 121 -0.61 -16.44 -16.91
N SER A 122 0.42 -16.13 -17.74
CA SER A 122 1.44 -15.12 -17.43
C SER A 122 0.93 -13.69 -17.52
N TYR A 123 -0.26 -13.47 -18.07
CA TYR A 123 -0.80 -12.14 -18.27
C TYR A 123 -1.93 -11.82 -17.29
N ARG A 124 -1.96 -10.56 -16.81
CA ARG A 124 -3.08 -9.99 -16.05
C ARG A 124 -4.05 -9.31 -16.99
N PRO A 125 -5.38 -9.55 -16.89
CA PRO A 125 -6.38 -8.79 -17.63
C PRO A 125 -6.53 -7.40 -17.01
N VAL A 126 -6.27 -6.35 -17.78
CA VAL A 126 -6.57 -4.97 -17.37
C VAL A 126 -7.71 -4.45 -18.23
N SER A 127 -8.85 -4.14 -17.61
CA SER A 127 -10.06 -3.69 -18.29
C SER A 127 -9.99 -2.19 -18.61
N LEU A 128 -10.02 -1.85 -19.88
CA LEU A 128 -10.19 -0.50 -20.37
C LEU A 128 -11.70 -0.25 -20.58
N THR A 129 -12.32 0.44 -19.63
CA THR A 129 -13.73 0.85 -19.68
C THR A 129 -13.86 2.30 -20.12
N SER A 130 -15.04 2.69 -20.58
CA SER A 130 -15.37 4.07 -20.97
C SER A 130 -14.96 5.09 -19.91
N HIS A 131 -14.44 6.23 -20.32
CA HIS A 131 -14.19 7.35 -19.42
C HIS A 131 -15.49 7.98 -18.91
N ILE A 132 -16.59 7.87 -19.67
CA ILE A 132 -17.90 8.40 -19.31
C ILE A 132 -18.42 7.72 -18.05
N ILE A 133 -18.38 6.38 -17.98
CA ILE A 133 -18.81 5.65 -16.77
C ILE A 133 -17.85 5.89 -15.62
N LYS A 134 -16.52 5.97 -15.86
CA LYS A 134 -15.52 6.25 -14.82
C LYS A 134 -15.71 7.58 -14.11
N VAL A 135 -16.29 8.58 -14.78
CA VAL A 135 -16.67 9.85 -14.15
C VAL A 135 -17.71 9.62 -13.06
N PHE A 136 -18.77 8.86 -13.37
CA PHE A 136 -19.82 8.56 -12.40
C PHE A 136 -19.36 7.57 -11.32
N GLU A 137 -18.58 6.55 -11.69
CA GLU A 137 -17.95 5.65 -10.72
C GLU A 137 -17.15 6.42 -9.65
N ARG A 138 -16.51 7.55 -9.99
CA ARG A 138 -15.78 8.39 -9.01
C ARG A 138 -16.73 9.06 -8.02
N ILE A 139 -17.85 9.56 -8.50
CA ILE A 139 -18.88 10.19 -7.65
C ILE A 139 -19.46 9.13 -6.71
N MET A 140 -19.86 7.98 -7.26
CA MET A 140 -20.38 6.84 -6.52
C MET A 140 -19.38 6.32 -5.48
N ARG A 141 -18.11 6.12 -5.89
CA ARG A 141 -17.04 5.69 -4.99
C ARG A 141 -16.85 6.66 -3.82
N THR A 142 -16.92 7.96 -4.08
CA THR A 142 -16.77 8.96 -3.03
C THR A 142 -17.89 8.85 -2.00
N ALA A 143 -19.13 8.68 -2.45
CA ALA A 143 -20.28 8.49 -1.57
C ALA A 143 -20.17 7.20 -0.75
N LEU A 144 -19.83 6.07 -1.39
CA LEU A 144 -19.64 4.78 -0.72
C LEU A 144 -18.52 4.85 0.34
N VAL A 145 -17.35 5.40 0.00
CA VAL A 145 -16.22 5.49 0.95
C VAL A 145 -16.58 6.37 2.13
N ASN A 146 -17.19 7.54 1.91
CA ASN A 146 -17.60 8.42 3.00
C ASN A 146 -18.61 7.72 3.93
N TYR A 147 -19.64 7.08 3.36
CA TYR A 147 -20.62 6.33 4.14
C TYR A 147 -19.99 5.22 4.98
N LEU A 148 -19.10 4.42 4.38
CA LEU A 148 -18.42 3.32 5.08
C LEU A 148 -17.48 3.82 6.18
N GLU A 149 -16.78 4.95 5.95
CA GLU A 149 -15.88 5.58 6.94
C GLU A 149 -16.69 6.22 8.08
N GLU A 150 -17.74 7.01 7.80
CA GLU A 150 -18.57 7.69 8.79
C GLU A 150 -19.30 6.71 9.73
N ASN A 151 -19.68 5.54 9.22
CA ASN A 151 -20.36 4.50 10.00
C ASN A 151 -19.42 3.42 10.55
N ASN A 152 -18.09 3.57 10.40
CA ASN A 152 -17.06 2.60 10.85
C ASN A 152 -17.27 1.17 10.34
N LEU A 153 -17.76 1.02 9.10
CA LEU A 153 -18.08 -0.27 8.48
C LEU A 153 -16.87 -0.95 7.83
N LEU A 154 -15.75 -0.23 7.69
CA LEU A 154 -14.50 -0.78 7.13
C LEU A 154 -13.64 -1.39 8.23
N PRO A 155 -13.13 -2.64 8.05
CA PRO A 155 -12.28 -3.29 9.03
C PRO A 155 -11.01 -2.49 9.30
N GLU A 156 -10.61 -2.37 10.58
CA GLU A 156 -9.38 -1.67 10.98
C GLU A 156 -8.13 -2.29 10.35
N ASN A 157 -8.13 -3.60 10.15
CA ASN A 157 -7.00 -4.38 9.63
C ASN A 157 -6.97 -4.48 8.10
N GLN A 158 -7.85 -3.76 7.38
CA GLN A 158 -7.77 -3.62 5.92
C GLN A 158 -6.96 -2.37 5.57
N HIS A 159 -5.85 -2.55 4.85
CA HIS A 159 -4.96 -1.45 4.46
C HIS A 159 -4.99 -1.14 2.94
N GLY A 160 -5.52 -2.03 2.12
CA GLY A 160 -5.65 -1.83 0.68
C GLY A 160 -6.84 -0.93 0.34
N PHE A 161 -6.64 0.02 -0.58
CA PHE A 161 -7.66 0.91 -1.15
C PHE A 161 -8.41 1.82 -0.17
N ILE A 162 -8.01 1.88 1.10
CA ILE A 162 -8.59 2.73 2.15
C ILE A 162 -7.75 4.00 2.31
N ARG A 163 -8.45 5.13 2.49
CA ARG A 163 -7.81 6.44 2.67
C ARG A 163 -6.90 6.45 3.91
N GLY A 164 -5.72 7.05 3.77
CA GLY A 164 -4.75 7.14 4.86
C GLY A 164 -3.98 5.83 5.15
N ARG A 165 -4.39 4.68 4.61
CA ARG A 165 -3.72 3.39 4.78
C ARG A 165 -2.85 3.04 3.56
N SER A 166 -1.85 2.19 3.77
CA SER A 166 -0.86 1.83 2.74
C SER A 166 -0.15 0.53 3.08
N THR A 167 0.65 0.01 2.16
CA THR A 167 1.58 -1.11 2.41
C THR A 167 2.47 -0.83 3.63
N LEU A 168 2.98 0.40 3.75
CA LEU A 168 3.82 0.79 4.88
C LEU A 168 3.06 0.74 6.21
N SER A 169 1.80 1.20 6.27
CA SER A 169 1.01 1.16 7.52
C SER A 169 0.74 -0.27 7.98
N GLN A 170 0.44 -1.20 7.06
CA GLN A 170 0.24 -2.61 7.39
C GLN A 170 1.53 -3.26 7.91
N LEU A 171 2.64 -3.05 7.20
CA LEU A 171 3.93 -3.63 7.57
C LEU A 171 4.42 -3.09 8.91
N LEU A 172 4.24 -1.79 9.18
CA LEU A 172 4.60 -1.20 10.47
C LEU A 172 3.78 -1.80 11.62
N ASN A 173 2.47 -1.98 11.43
CA ASN A 173 1.62 -2.62 12.43
C ASN A 173 2.07 -4.05 12.72
N HIS A 174 2.29 -4.86 11.67
CA HIS A 174 2.71 -6.26 11.80
C HIS A 174 4.05 -6.37 12.56
N VAL A 175 5.06 -5.60 12.15
CA VAL A 175 6.40 -5.64 12.77
C VAL A 175 6.36 -5.12 14.22
N GLU A 176 5.62 -4.06 14.49
CA GLU A 176 5.51 -3.50 15.85
C GLU A 176 4.82 -4.46 16.82
N GLU A 177 3.73 -5.12 16.40
CA GLU A 177 3.07 -6.15 17.21
C GLU A 177 3.97 -7.36 17.42
N SER A 178 4.73 -7.78 16.42
CA SER A 178 5.70 -8.87 16.55
C SER A 178 6.83 -8.54 17.52
N ILE A 179 7.37 -7.31 17.49
CA ILE A 179 8.38 -6.87 18.44
C ILE A 179 7.81 -6.89 19.85
N ARG A 180 6.58 -6.41 20.04
CA ARG A 180 5.90 -6.40 21.34
C ARG A 180 5.69 -7.82 21.88
N ASN A 181 5.17 -8.73 21.05
CA ASN A 181 5.01 -10.13 21.46
C ASN A 181 6.35 -10.72 21.90
N TRP A 182 7.41 -10.41 21.18
CA TRP A 182 8.76 -10.86 21.53
C TRP A 182 9.27 -10.24 22.83
N GLU A 183 8.99 -8.96 23.10
CA GLU A 183 9.28 -8.30 24.40
C GLU A 183 8.54 -8.97 25.56
N GLU A 184 7.36 -9.52 25.32
CA GLU A 184 6.57 -10.28 26.30
C GLU A 184 7.00 -11.77 26.41
N GLY A 185 8.07 -12.18 25.73
CA GLY A 185 8.55 -13.57 25.71
C GLY A 185 7.69 -14.52 24.88
N LYS A 186 6.95 -14.00 23.90
CA LYS A 186 6.08 -14.77 23.02
C LYS A 186 6.53 -14.62 21.57
N ALA A 187 6.34 -15.69 20.78
CA ALA A 187 6.54 -15.65 19.34
C ALA A 187 5.32 -15.06 18.62
N THR A 188 5.51 -14.68 17.38
CA THR A 188 4.42 -14.33 16.46
C THR A 188 4.46 -15.30 15.29
N ASP A 189 3.40 -16.08 15.12
CA ASP A 189 3.19 -16.91 13.92
C ASP A 189 2.27 -16.20 12.96
N THR A 190 2.65 -16.21 11.70
CA THR A 190 1.90 -15.56 10.62
C THR A 190 1.70 -16.57 9.49
N ILE A 191 0.43 -16.81 9.12
CA ILE A 191 0.07 -17.61 7.94
C ILE A 191 -0.35 -16.65 6.84
N TYR A 192 0.38 -16.68 5.73
CA TYR A 192 0.09 -15.93 4.52
C TYR A 192 -0.83 -16.73 3.62
N LEU A 193 -1.96 -16.14 3.25
CA LEU A 193 -2.99 -16.75 2.43
C LEU A 193 -2.92 -16.20 1.00
N ASP A 194 -3.17 -17.04 0.00
CA ASP A 194 -3.28 -16.65 -1.40
C ASP A 194 -4.67 -17.01 -1.94
N PHE A 195 -5.39 -16.04 -2.48
CA PHE A 195 -6.64 -16.27 -3.18
C PHE A 195 -6.41 -16.53 -4.68
N ALA A 196 -7.02 -17.56 -5.20
CA ALA A 196 -6.94 -17.87 -6.62
C ALA A 196 -7.81 -16.90 -7.43
N LYS A 197 -7.21 -15.91 -8.11
CA LYS A 197 -7.94 -14.95 -8.96
C LYS A 197 -9.05 -14.19 -8.22
N ALA A 198 -8.73 -13.63 -7.07
CA ALA A 198 -9.66 -13.02 -6.13
C ALA A 198 -10.64 -12.03 -6.79
N PHE A 199 -10.14 -11.07 -7.59
CA PHE A 199 -10.97 -10.07 -8.26
C PHE A 199 -11.90 -10.66 -9.33
N ASP A 200 -11.45 -11.73 -10.03
CA ASP A 200 -12.20 -12.33 -11.13
C ASP A 200 -13.30 -13.28 -10.62
N LYS A 201 -13.21 -13.74 -9.37
CA LYS A 201 -14.11 -14.71 -8.75
C LYS A 201 -15.19 -14.13 -7.85
N VAL A 202 -15.24 -12.82 -7.65
CA VAL A 202 -16.28 -12.19 -6.82
C VAL A 202 -17.66 -12.56 -7.34
N ASP A 203 -18.46 -13.25 -6.53
CA ASP A 203 -19.84 -13.55 -6.83
C ASP A 203 -20.70 -12.29 -6.69
N HIS A 204 -21.47 -11.96 -7.74
CA HIS A 204 -22.26 -10.73 -7.78
C HIS A 204 -23.45 -10.78 -6.81
N GLY A 205 -24.07 -11.96 -6.61
CA GLY A 205 -25.17 -12.16 -5.69
C GLY A 205 -24.70 -11.97 -4.24
N ILE A 206 -23.64 -12.70 -3.84
CA ILE A 206 -23.05 -12.59 -2.50
C ILE A 206 -22.61 -11.15 -2.21
N LEU A 207 -21.98 -10.48 -3.18
CA LEU A 207 -21.58 -9.08 -3.02
C LEU A 207 -22.80 -8.16 -2.80
N CYS A 208 -23.89 -8.37 -3.54
CA CYS A 208 -25.12 -7.60 -3.35
C CYS A 208 -25.75 -7.82 -1.98
N HIS A 209 -25.74 -9.06 -1.46
CA HIS A 209 -26.20 -9.34 -0.09
C HIS A 209 -25.36 -8.58 0.94
N LYS A 210 -24.03 -8.60 0.80
CA LYS A 210 -23.13 -7.84 1.70
C LYS A 210 -23.33 -6.32 1.60
N LEU A 211 -23.61 -5.79 0.41
CA LEU A 211 -23.98 -4.38 0.25
C LEU A 211 -25.24 -4.04 1.03
N ASN A 212 -26.27 -4.87 0.91
CA ASN A 212 -27.54 -4.68 1.62
C ASN A 212 -27.37 -4.78 3.15
N GLU A 213 -26.61 -5.77 3.63
CA GLU A 213 -26.27 -5.92 5.05
C GLU A 213 -25.51 -4.70 5.62
N LEU A 214 -24.70 -4.05 4.81
CA LEU A 214 -24.00 -2.81 5.18
C LEU A 214 -24.88 -1.56 5.05
N GLY A 215 -26.17 -1.69 4.70
CA GLY A 215 -27.10 -0.58 4.54
C GLY A 215 -26.96 0.17 3.22
N ILE A 216 -26.29 -0.41 2.22
CA ILE A 216 -26.20 0.14 0.86
C ILE A 216 -27.38 -0.42 0.06
N THR A 217 -28.46 0.36 -0.02
CA THR A 217 -29.79 -0.07 -0.46
C THR A 217 -30.33 0.84 -1.57
N GLY A 218 -31.62 0.76 -1.86
CA GLY A 218 -32.32 1.66 -2.78
C GLY A 218 -31.68 1.78 -4.16
N LYS A 219 -31.72 2.97 -4.70
CA LYS A 219 -31.18 3.26 -6.06
C LYS A 219 -29.70 2.88 -6.22
N ILE A 220 -28.91 3.05 -5.16
CA ILE A 220 -27.47 2.73 -5.20
C ILE A 220 -27.25 1.24 -5.30
N GLY A 221 -27.92 0.44 -4.48
CA GLY A 221 -27.83 -1.03 -4.53
C GLY A 221 -28.25 -1.57 -5.90
N ILE A 222 -29.38 -1.11 -6.42
CA ILE A 222 -29.90 -1.46 -7.76
C ILE A 222 -28.89 -1.10 -8.85
N TRP A 223 -28.34 0.13 -8.81
CA TRP A 223 -27.38 0.59 -9.79
C TRP A 223 -26.05 -0.20 -9.75
N ILE A 224 -25.55 -0.54 -8.55
CA ILE A 224 -24.33 -1.36 -8.41
C ILE A 224 -24.57 -2.76 -8.97
N LYS A 225 -25.73 -3.38 -8.70
CA LYS A 225 -26.08 -4.67 -9.31
C LYS A 225 -26.07 -4.58 -10.83
N GLU A 226 -26.70 -3.55 -11.40
CA GLU A 226 -26.72 -3.32 -12.85
C GLU A 226 -25.30 -3.07 -13.41
N PHE A 227 -24.44 -2.36 -12.65
CA PHE A 227 -23.04 -2.16 -13.01
C PHE A 227 -22.25 -3.48 -13.08
N LEU A 228 -22.54 -4.45 -12.21
CA LEU A 228 -21.85 -5.73 -12.14
C LEU A 228 -22.32 -6.72 -13.21
N THR A 229 -23.62 -6.74 -13.52
CA THR A 229 -24.26 -7.75 -14.36
C THR A 229 -24.39 -7.34 -15.83
N GLY A 230 -24.60 -8.32 -16.74
CA GLY A 230 -24.79 -8.07 -18.16
C GLY A 230 -23.59 -7.39 -18.84
N ARG A 231 -22.40 -7.64 -18.35
CA ARG A 231 -21.15 -7.09 -18.88
C ARG A 231 -20.55 -7.98 -19.95
N PHE A 232 -19.79 -7.34 -20.84
CA PHE A 232 -19.04 -8.03 -21.90
C PHE A 232 -17.60 -7.56 -21.95
N GLN A 233 -16.72 -8.42 -22.45
CA GLN A 233 -15.31 -8.11 -22.64
C GLN A 233 -14.79 -8.60 -23.99
N GLN A 234 -13.79 -7.88 -24.53
CA GLN A 234 -13.04 -8.27 -25.72
C GLN A 234 -11.55 -8.12 -25.42
N VAL A 235 -10.75 -9.13 -25.75
CA VAL A 235 -9.29 -9.07 -25.53
C VAL A 235 -8.61 -8.40 -26.72
N SER A 236 -7.78 -7.39 -26.43
CA SER A 236 -6.98 -6.69 -27.44
C SER A 236 -5.53 -7.15 -27.41
N ALA A 237 -5.01 -7.64 -28.53
CA ALA A 237 -3.59 -7.94 -28.69
C ALA A 237 -3.14 -7.62 -30.14
N ASN A 238 -2.02 -6.92 -30.27
CA ASN A 238 -1.43 -6.55 -31.56
C ASN A 238 -2.41 -5.82 -32.52
N GLY A 239 -3.28 -4.98 -31.99
CA GLY A 239 -4.26 -4.21 -32.76
C GLY A 239 -5.50 -5.00 -33.20
N LEU A 240 -5.63 -6.26 -32.81
CA LEU A 240 -6.80 -7.11 -33.07
C LEU A 240 -7.62 -7.31 -31.79
N LEU A 241 -8.93 -7.51 -31.96
CA LEU A 241 -9.88 -7.84 -30.88
C LEU A 241 -10.33 -9.30 -30.99
N SER A 242 -10.63 -9.93 -29.83
CA SER A 242 -11.35 -11.19 -29.80
C SER A 242 -12.84 -10.98 -30.06
N ASP A 243 -13.59 -12.08 -30.15
CA ASP A 243 -15.03 -12.08 -30.01
C ASP A 243 -15.41 -11.50 -28.62
N SER A 244 -16.66 -11.09 -28.47
CA SER A 244 -17.20 -10.52 -27.24
C SER A 244 -17.68 -11.65 -26.32
N ASP A 245 -17.05 -11.81 -25.15
CA ASP A 245 -17.39 -12.82 -24.17
C ASP A 245 -18.15 -12.20 -22.99
N PRO A 246 -19.15 -12.89 -22.42
CA PRO A 246 -19.85 -12.42 -21.23
C PRO A 246 -18.95 -12.50 -19.98
N VAL A 247 -19.13 -11.56 -19.05
CA VAL A 247 -18.50 -11.52 -17.74
C VAL A 247 -19.54 -11.90 -16.69
N ILE A 248 -19.42 -13.11 -16.13
CA ILE A 248 -20.44 -13.70 -15.24
C ILE A 248 -20.10 -13.59 -13.76
N SER A 249 -18.85 -13.25 -13.42
CA SER A 249 -18.40 -13.01 -12.05
C SER A 249 -17.25 -11.98 -12.05
N GLY A 250 -16.87 -11.56 -10.88
CA GLY A 250 -15.74 -10.67 -10.67
C GLY A 250 -16.07 -9.19 -10.70
N VAL A 251 -15.14 -8.40 -10.20
CA VAL A 251 -15.13 -6.94 -10.30
C VAL A 251 -14.06 -6.53 -11.30
N PRO A 252 -14.39 -5.76 -12.37
CA PRO A 252 -13.47 -5.52 -13.47
C PRO A 252 -12.20 -4.79 -13.00
N GLN A 253 -11.03 -5.38 -13.27
CA GLN A 253 -9.73 -4.83 -12.92
C GLN A 253 -9.41 -3.60 -13.79
N GLY A 254 -9.58 -2.40 -13.27
CA GLY A 254 -9.35 -1.12 -14.01
C GLY A 254 -10.52 -0.16 -13.97
N THR A 255 -11.64 -0.54 -13.34
CA THR A 255 -12.74 0.34 -12.97
C THR A 255 -12.40 1.13 -11.70
N VAL A 256 -13.15 2.17 -11.41
CA VAL A 256 -12.97 3.00 -10.21
C VAL A 256 -13.67 2.38 -9.00
N LEU A 257 -14.80 1.70 -9.21
CA LEU A 257 -15.57 1.01 -8.16
C LEU A 257 -15.00 -0.36 -7.80
N GLY A 258 -14.37 -1.08 -8.74
CA GLY A 258 -13.88 -2.44 -8.51
C GLY A 258 -13.14 -2.63 -7.18
N PRO A 259 -12.15 -1.80 -6.85
CA PRO A 259 -11.41 -1.93 -5.59
C PRO A 259 -12.27 -1.82 -4.33
N ILE A 260 -13.22 -0.88 -4.24
CA ILE A 260 -14.06 -0.74 -3.04
C ILE A 260 -15.09 -1.86 -2.95
N LEU A 261 -15.64 -2.32 -4.07
CA LEU A 261 -16.55 -3.46 -4.11
C LEU A 261 -15.84 -4.75 -3.67
N PHE A 262 -14.57 -4.94 -4.07
CA PHE A 262 -13.76 -6.04 -3.58
C PHE A 262 -13.50 -5.95 -2.06
N ILE A 263 -13.23 -4.75 -1.52
CA ILE A 263 -13.08 -4.56 -0.07
C ILE A 263 -14.36 -4.92 0.67
N ILE A 264 -15.53 -4.54 0.14
CA ILE A 264 -16.83 -4.92 0.70
C ILE A 264 -17.00 -6.45 0.68
N MET A 265 -16.63 -7.12 -0.42
CA MET A 265 -16.70 -8.58 -0.53
C MET A 265 -15.95 -9.30 0.59
N ILE A 266 -14.75 -8.81 0.96
CA ILE A 266 -13.88 -9.45 1.96
C ILE A 266 -13.95 -8.78 3.34
N CYS A 267 -14.90 -7.87 3.60
CA CYS A 267 -14.90 -7.07 4.83
C CYS A 267 -15.12 -7.93 6.09
N ASP A 268 -15.89 -8.99 5.99
CA ASP A 268 -16.22 -9.91 7.08
C ASP A 268 -15.18 -11.01 7.30
N LEU A 269 -14.22 -11.21 6.39
CA LEU A 269 -13.13 -12.17 6.59
C LEU A 269 -12.36 -11.83 7.86
N GLY A 270 -12.36 -12.76 8.81
CA GLY A 270 -11.68 -12.61 10.09
C GLY A 270 -12.43 -11.76 11.12
N LYS A 271 -13.74 -11.46 10.92
CA LYS A 271 -14.54 -10.73 11.90
C LYS A 271 -14.77 -11.54 13.19
N GLU A 272 -14.85 -12.86 13.07
CA GLU A 272 -15.10 -13.78 14.18
C GLU A 272 -13.83 -14.29 14.87
N LEU A 273 -12.63 -13.85 14.42
CA LEU A 273 -11.35 -14.26 15.01
C LEU A 273 -11.18 -13.68 16.41
N ILE A 274 -10.73 -14.51 17.35
CA ILE A 274 -10.51 -14.16 18.75
C ILE A 274 -9.02 -14.21 19.12
N LEU A 275 -8.30 -15.21 18.61
CA LEU A 275 -6.89 -15.47 18.94
C LEU A 275 -5.93 -14.86 17.95
N SER A 276 -6.34 -14.74 16.72
CA SER A 276 -5.55 -14.19 15.63
C SER A 276 -6.19 -12.93 15.02
N VAL A 277 -5.43 -12.26 14.17
CA VAL A 277 -5.88 -11.07 13.45
C VAL A 277 -5.66 -11.26 11.96
N ALA A 278 -6.73 -11.15 11.17
CA ALA A 278 -6.65 -11.14 9.72
C ALA A 278 -6.25 -9.74 9.21
N SER A 279 -4.97 -9.55 8.89
CA SER A 279 -4.45 -8.31 8.30
C SER A 279 -4.49 -8.40 6.79
N LYS A 280 -5.14 -7.43 6.13
CA LYS A 280 -5.49 -7.49 4.69
C LYS A 280 -4.94 -6.29 3.92
N TYR A 281 -4.41 -6.55 2.72
CA TYR A 281 -4.10 -5.53 1.72
C TYR A 281 -4.73 -5.93 0.39
N ALA A 282 -5.99 -5.60 0.19
CA ALA A 282 -6.86 -6.18 -0.83
C ALA A 282 -6.93 -7.71 -0.67
N ASP A 283 -6.55 -8.47 -1.69
CA ASP A 283 -6.49 -9.94 -1.70
C ASP A 283 -5.32 -10.52 -0.91
N ASP A 284 -4.21 -9.78 -0.76
CA ASP A 284 -3.10 -10.22 0.10
C ASP A 284 -3.55 -10.23 1.57
N THR A 285 -3.79 -11.41 2.10
CA THR A 285 -4.29 -11.65 3.46
C THR A 285 -3.29 -12.45 4.27
N LYS A 286 -3.11 -12.08 5.52
CA LYS A 286 -2.31 -12.85 6.48
C LYS A 286 -3.00 -12.90 7.84
N ASN A 287 -2.97 -14.07 8.46
CA ASN A 287 -3.46 -14.27 9.82
C ASN A 287 -2.26 -14.28 10.78
N ILE A 288 -2.33 -13.44 11.82
CA ILE A 288 -1.24 -13.18 12.75
C ILE A 288 -1.69 -13.60 14.14
N ALA A 289 -0.98 -14.53 14.75
CA ALA A 289 -1.25 -15.02 16.10
C ALA A 289 -0.08 -14.84 17.04
N LYS A 290 -0.37 -14.60 18.33
CA LYS A 290 0.58 -14.48 19.42
C LYS A 290 0.72 -15.84 20.10
N ILE A 291 1.94 -16.40 20.09
CA ILE A 291 2.24 -17.77 20.52
C ILE A 291 3.13 -17.76 21.75
N GLY A 292 2.61 -18.23 22.88
CA GLY A 292 3.35 -18.42 24.14
C GLY A 292 3.48 -19.89 24.55
N SER A 293 2.73 -20.79 23.92
CA SER A 293 2.74 -22.23 24.20
C SER A 293 2.36 -23.04 22.96
N THR A 294 2.59 -24.36 23.00
CA THR A 294 2.15 -25.30 21.95
C THR A 294 0.62 -25.26 21.79
N LYS A 295 -0.10 -25.13 22.89
CA LYS A 295 -1.57 -25.03 22.88
C LYS A 295 -2.06 -23.78 22.11
N ASP A 296 -1.34 -22.65 22.15
CA ASP A 296 -1.70 -21.47 21.38
C ASP A 296 -1.57 -21.73 19.88
N SER A 297 -0.54 -22.49 19.47
CA SER A 297 -0.37 -22.89 18.07
C SER A 297 -1.47 -23.85 17.59
N GLU A 298 -1.88 -24.81 18.43
CA GLU A 298 -3.01 -25.71 18.13
C GLU A 298 -4.31 -24.94 18.03
N ASN A 299 -4.58 -24.05 18.96
CA ASN A 299 -5.77 -23.20 18.93
C ASN A 299 -5.78 -22.29 17.69
N PHE A 300 -4.62 -21.78 17.28
CA PHE A 300 -4.52 -20.99 16.05
C PHE A 300 -4.82 -21.83 14.80
N GLN A 301 -4.34 -23.09 14.73
CA GLN A 301 -4.72 -24.00 13.65
C GLN A 301 -6.24 -24.23 13.64
N ASN A 302 -6.86 -24.50 14.80
CA ASN A 302 -8.31 -24.68 14.90
C ASN A 302 -9.09 -23.46 14.39
N GLU A 303 -8.64 -22.25 14.74
CA GLU A 303 -9.26 -21.00 14.25
C GLU A 303 -9.14 -20.85 12.73
N LEU A 304 -8.00 -21.29 12.14
CA LEU A 304 -7.84 -21.34 10.68
C LEU A 304 -8.84 -22.33 10.05
N ASP A 305 -8.95 -23.53 10.62
CA ASP A 305 -9.77 -24.62 10.10
C ASP A 305 -11.29 -24.35 10.24
N GLU A 306 -11.70 -23.71 11.34
CA GLU A 306 -13.11 -23.49 11.64
C GLU A 306 -13.67 -22.17 11.08
N ILE A 307 -12.84 -21.12 10.96
CA ILE A 307 -13.28 -19.78 10.60
C ILE A 307 -12.70 -19.32 9.25
N VAL A 308 -11.36 -19.37 9.11
CA VAL A 308 -10.69 -18.73 7.97
C VAL A 308 -10.88 -19.54 6.68
N TYR A 309 -10.60 -20.84 6.73
CA TYR A 309 -10.67 -21.69 5.54
C TYR A 309 -12.09 -21.87 5.03
N PRO A 310 -13.11 -22.10 5.89
CA PRO A 310 -14.49 -22.23 5.43
C PRO A 310 -15.10 -20.94 4.88
N TRP A 311 -14.53 -19.76 5.23
CA TRP A 311 -15.00 -18.48 4.70
C TRP A 311 -14.93 -18.42 3.17
N ALA A 312 -13.87 -18.98 2.57
CA ALA A 312 -13.67 -18.91 1.13
C ALA A 312 -14.77 -19.64 0.33
N PRO A 313 -15.07 -20.92 0.54
CA PRO A 313 -16.16 -21.61 -0.15
C PRO A 313 -17.52 -20.99 0.17
N LYS A 314 -17.79 -20.53 1.40
CA LYS A 314 -19.03 -19.82 1.74
C LYS A 314 -19.23 -18.53 0.94
N ASN A 315 -18.18 -17.93 0.44
CA ASN A 315 -18.19 -16.73 -0.37
C ASN A 315 -17.89 -16.99 -1.86
N ASN A 316 -18.04 -18.24 -2.32
CA ASN A 316 -17.77 -18.66 -3.69
C ASN A 316 -16.35 -18.28 -4.18
N MET A 317 -15.39 -18.22 -3.23
CA MET A 317 -13.98 -17.93 -3.48
C MET A 317 -13.10 -19.15 -3.25
N CYS A 318 -11.89 -19.15 -3.82
CA CYS A 318 -10.94 -20.26 -3.68
C CYS A 318 -9.64 -19.78 -3.05
N LEU A 319 -9.18 -20.51 -2.05
CA LEU A 319 -7.83 -20.42 -1.51
C LEU A 319 -6.88 -21.32 -2.31
N ASN A 320 -5.63 -20.91 -2.44
CA ASN A 320 -4.56 -21.65 -3.09
C ASN A 320 -3.54 -22.12 -2.05
N GLY A 321 -3.82 -23.25 -1.39
CA GLY A 321 -3.03 -23.78 -0.29
C GLY A 321 -1.55 -24.00 -0.64
N ASP A 322 -1.24 -24.42 -1.88
CA ASP A 322 0.15 -24.61 -2.35
C ASP A 322 1.04 -23.37 -2.24
N LYS A 323 0.42 -22.20 -2.13
CA LYS A 323 1.13 -20.93 -2.00
C LYS A 323 1.09 -20.34 -0.59
N PHE A 324 0.55 -21.06 0.36
CA PHE A 324 0.57 -20.61 1.74
C PHE A 324 1.98 -20.69 2.29
N ASP A 325 2.32 -19.67 3.07
CA ASP A 325 3.61 -19.56 3.74
C ASP A 325 3.40 -19.35 5.23
N HIS A 326 4.22 -20.00 6.05
CA HIS A 326 4.32 -19.75 7.48
C HIS A 326 5.59 -18.96 7.79
N HIS A 327 5.47 -17.94 8.63
CA HIS A 327 6.60 -17.16 9.13
C HIS A 327 6.50 -16.97 10.64
N ARG A 328 7.55 -17.35 11.37
CA ARG A 328 7.65 -17.19 12.82
C ARG A 328 8.68 -16.13 13.17
N ILE A 329 8.25 -15.11 13.92
CA ILE A 329 9.13 -14.11 14.54
C ILE A 329 9.31 -14.49 16.01
N GLY A 330 10.57 -14.47 16.52
CA GLY A 330 10.91 -14.87 17.90
C GLY A 330 11.30 -16.34 18.05
N ASN A 331 11.88 -16.97 17.04
CA ASN A 331 12.30 -18.38 17.01
C ASN A 331 13.24 -18.83 18.16
N ASN A 332 13.88 -17.88 18.84
CA ASN A 332 14.86 -18.16 19.89
C ASN A 332 14.28 -18.28 21.32
N LEU A 333 12.96 -18.32 21.44
CA LEU A 333 12.28 -18.42 22.74
C LEU A 333 12.20 -19.85 23.28
N GLY A 334 12.73 -20.86 22.54
CA GLY A 334 12.67 -22.27 22.93
C GLY A 334 11.26 -22.87 22.88
N LEU A 335 10.31 -22.18 22.27
CA LEU A 335 8.96 -22.70 22.06
C LEU A 335 8.97 -23.82 21.01
N GLU A 336 8.21 -24.86 21.27
CA GLU A 336 8.05 -25.97 20.34
C GLU A 336 7.44 -25.49 19.01
N LYS A 337 7.94 -25.99 17.89
CA LYS A 337 7.45 -25.64 16.56
C LYS A 337 6.21 -26.45 16.22
N HIS A 338 5.17 -25.78 15.77
CA HIS A 338 3.95 -26.39 15.25
C HIS A 338 3.98 -26.44 13.72
N SER A 339 3.53 -27.55 13.14
CA SER A 339 3.39 -27.71 11.69
C SER A 339 1.95 -27.36 11.28
N TYR A 340 1.76 -26.14 10.81
CA TYR A 340 0.46 -25.68 10.32
C TYR A 340 0.05 -26.38 9.03
N LYS A 341 -1.26 -26.56 8.85
CA LYS A 341 -1.85 -27.24 7.69
C LYS A 341 -2.71 -26.26 6.89
N ASP A 342 -2.71 -26.46 5.58
CA ASP A 342 -3.59 -25.80 4.64
C ASP A 342 -5.01 -26.44 4.61
N PRO A 343 -5.99 -25.88 3.88
CA PRO A 343 -7.35 -26.44 3.82
C PRO A 343 -7.45 -27.86 3.28
N THR A 344 -6.40 -28.38 2.62
CA THR A 344 -6.35 -29.76 2.08
C THR A 344 -5.63 -30.73 3.01
N GLY A 345 -5.09 -30.25 4.14
CA GLY A 345 -4.30 -31.00 5.09
C GLY A 345 -2.79 -31.06 4.75
N GLY A 346 -2.36 -30.34 3.71
CA GLY A 346 -0.95 -30.17 3.35
C GLY A 346 -0.19 -29.33 4.37
N ILE A 347 1.08 -29.63 4.62
CA ILE A 347 1.92 -28.88 5.57
C ILE A 347 2.35 -27.55 4.94
N ILE A 348 2.09 -26.46 5.66
CA ILE A 348 2.55 -25.13 5.29
C ILE A 348 4.02 -24.95 5.72
N ASN A 349 4.89 -24.64 4.75
CA ASN A 349 6.32 -24.54 5.00
C ASN A 349 6.67 -23.25 5.79
N GLU A 350 7.44 -23.42 6.88
CA GLU A 350 8.04 -22.29 7.61
C GLU A 350 9.17 -21.67 6.79
N LYS A 351 9.16 -20.34 6.66
CA LYS A 351 10.20 -19.57 5.98
C LYS A 351 10.92 -18.64 6.96
N GLU A 352 12.25 -18.64 6.90
CA GLU A 352 13.08 -17.71 7.69
C GLU A 352 12.98 -16.28 7.18
N HIS A 353 12.82 -16.10 5.87
CA HIS A 353 12.64 -14.82 5.21
C HIS A 353 11.40 -14.87 4.34
N ILE A 354 10.46 -13.98 4.60
CA ILE A 354 9.26 -13.88 3.78
C ILE A 354 9.19 -12.52 3.07
N LYS A 355 8.66 -12.53 1.85
CA LYS A 355 8.41 -11.31 1.09
C LYS A 355 6.97 -10.87 1.28
N ASP A 356 6.76 -9.90 2.15
CA ASP A 356 5.46 -9.34 2.48
C ASP A 356 5.30 -7.96 1.82
N LEU A 357 4.28 -7.80 0.99
CA LEU A 357 4.00 -6.57 0.23
C LEU A 357 5.25 -5.94 -0.42
N GLY A 358 6.14 -6.79 -0.92
CA GLY A 358 7.36 -6.36 -1.60
C GLY A 358 8.57 -6.08 -0.72
N VAL A 359 8.47 -6.23 0.61
CA VAL A 359 9.55 -6.10 1.59
C VAL A 359 9.89 -7.46 2.19
N TYR A 360 11.18 -7.78 2.32
CA TYR A 360 11.61 -9.00 3.00
C TYR A 360 11.65 -8.78 4.51
N ILE A 361 10.93 -9.63 5.25
CA ILE A 361 10.92 -9.69 6.71
C ILE A 361 11.64 -10.95 7.14
N SER A 362 12.63 -10.82 8.03
CA SER A 362 13.38 -11.94 8.60
C SER A 362 12.82 -12.33 9.96
N SER A 363 12.90 -13.62 10.33
CA SER A 363 12.42 -14.14 11.62
C SER A 363 13.06 -13.48 12.85
N ASP A 364 14.24 -12.90 12.70
CA ASP A 364 14.95 -12.15 13.73
C ASP A 364 14.79 -10.62 13.61
N LEU A 365 13.94 -10.15 12.69
CA LEU A 365 13.70 -8.74 12.38
C LEU A 365 14.98 -7.95 12.05
N THR A 366 15.98 -8.60 11.48
CA THR A 366 17.10 -7.92 10.82
C THR A 366 16.70 -7.52 9.40
N TRP A 367 17.22 -6.39 8.93
CA TRP A 367 16.86 -5.83 7.62
C TRP A 367 17.92 -6.09 6.54
N THR A 368 18.99 -6.82 6.86
CA THR A 368 20.10 -7.07 5.95
C THR A 368 19.63 -7.64 4.61
N ARG A 369 18.77 -8.67 4.62
CA ARG A 369 18.21 -9.27 3.40
C ARG A 369 17.42 -8.27 2.56
N GLN A 370 16.61 -7.42 3.19
CA GLN A 370 15.84 -6.38 2.49
C GLN A 370 16.76 -5.32 1.87
N ILE A 371 17.78 -4.90 2.59
CA ILE A 371 18.74 -3.90 2.12
C ILE A 371 19.54 -4.43 0.92
N GLU A 372 20.06 -5.66 1.00
CA GLU A 372 20.75 -6.33 -0.10
C GLU A 372 19.88 -6.43 -1.36
N GLU A 373 18.63 -6.80 -1.22
CA GLU A 373 17.67 -6.89 -2.33
C GLU A 373 17.38 -5.52 -2.95
N ALA A 374 17.16 -4.49 -2.13
CA ALA A 374 16.93 -3.12 -2.58
C ALA A 374 18.14 -2.57 -3.35
N VAL A 375 19.35 -2.79 -2.81
CA VAL A 375 20.62 -2.38 -3.43
C VAL A 375 20.86 -3.15 -4.73
N SER A 376 20.64 -4.46 -4.75
CA SER A 376 20.77 -5.29 -5.95
C SER A 376 19.89 -4.80 -7.09
N LYS A 377 18.60 -4.51 -6.81
CA LYS A 377 17.67 -3.94 -7.80
C LYS A 377 18.11 -2.56 -8.27
N ALA A 378 18.51 -1.69 -7.34
CA ALA A 378 18.97 -0.35 -7.69
C ALA A 378 20.23 -0.37 -8.54
N ARG A 379 21.22 -1.22 -8.22
CA ARG A 379 22.45 -1.40 -9.02
C ARG A 379 22.15 -2.00 -10.40
N SER A 380 21.27 -2.99 -10.49
CA SER A 380 20.82 -3.57 -11.76
C SER A 380 20.16 -2.51 -12.65
N MET A 381 19.26 -1.69 -12.08
CA MET A 381 18.62 -0.59 -12.79
C MET A 381 19.63 0.49 -13.21
N ALA A 382 20.57 0.87 -12.33
CA ALA A 382 21.62 1.81 -12.65
C ALA A 382 22.51 1.29 -13.80
N GLY A 383 22.94 0.03 -13.74
CA GLY A 383 23.72 -0.59 -14.81
C GLY A 383 22.98 -0.64 -16.14
N TRP A 384 21.68 -0.98 -16.12
CA TRP A 384 20.85 -0.98 -17.31
C TRP A 384 20.72 0.44 -17.90
N THR A 385 20.40 1.44 -17.07
CA THR A 385 20.24 2.83 -17.55
C THR A 385 21.52 3.41 -18.11
N LEU A 386 22.68 3.16 -17.46
CA LEU A 386 23.98 3.62 -17.91
C LEU A 386 24.43 2.99 -19.25
N ARG A 387 23.97 1.77 -19.57
CA ARG A 387 24.19 1.12 -20.87
C ARG A 387 23.23 1.61 -21.94
N THR A 388 21.98 1.92 -21.57
CA THR A 388 20.94 2.31 -22.52
C THR A 388 21.03 3.78 -22.92
N PHE A 389 21.28 4.67 -21.96
CA PHE A 389 21.37 6.11 -22.18
C PHE A 389 22.84 6.53 -22.28
N ARG A 390 23.20 7.18 -23.38
CA ARG A 390 24.57 7.67 -23.60
C ARG A 390 24.87 8.99 -22.92
N THR A 391 23.84 9.80 -22.67
CA THR A 391 24.03 11.10 -21.99
C THR A 391 24.56 10.93 -20.56
N ARG A 392 25.43 11.85 -20.15
CA ARG A 392 25.94 11.98 -18.78
C ARG A 392 25.67 13.36 -18.20
N GLU A 393 24.94 14.18 -18.93
CA GLU A 393 24.53 15.51 -18.51
C GLU A 393 23.75 15.48 -17.18
N ARG A 394 23.89 16.53 -16.39
CA ARG A 394 23.33 16.62 -15.04
C ARG A 394 21.80 16.39 -15.00
N ILE A 395 21.02 17.11 -15.81
CA ILE A 395 19.56 17.08 -15.75
C ILE A 395 18.98 15.70 -16.14
N PRO A 396 19.36 15.10 -17.29
CA PRO A 396 18.93 13.76 -17.64
C PRO A 396 19.33 12.71 -16.59
N MET A 397 20.58 12.75 -16.08
CA MET A 397 21.05 11.79 -15.09
C MET A 397 20.27 11.88 -13.77
N ILE A 398 20.01 13.10 -13.25
CA ILE A 398 19.19 13.30 -12.06
C ILE A 398 17.75 12.81 -12.30
N THR A 399 17.21 13.03 -13.49
CA THR A 399 15.86 12.55 -13.87
C THR A 399 15.80 11.03 -13.89
N ILE A 400 16.78 10.37 -14.49
CA ILE A 400 16.91 8.90 -14.51
C ILE A 400 17.02 8.36 -13.08
N TRP A 401 17.90 8.94 -12.27
CA TRP A 401 18.03 8.55 -10.87
C TRP A 401 16.70 8.62 -10.12
N ASN A 402 16.05 9.77 -10.21
CA ASN A 402 14.81 10.05 -9.48
C ASN A 402 13.64 9.16 -9.91
N SER A 403 13.56 8.81 -11.19
CA SER A 403 12.41 8.07 -11.76
C SER A 403 12.59 6.56 -11.77
N LEU A 404 13.81 6.05 -11.93
CA LEU A 404 14.05 4.62 -12.17
C LEU A 404 14.84 3.95 -11.03
N ILE A 405 15.87 4.58 -10.49
CA ILE A 405 16.80 3.93 -9.56
C ILE A 405 16.38 4.17 -8.10
N ARG A 406 16.17 5.43 -7.75
CA ARG A 406 15.81 5.86 -6.40
C ARG A 406 14.58 5.14 -5.81
N PRO A 407 13.48 4.89 -6.55
CA PRO A 407 12.33 4.19 -5.99
C PRO A 407 12.66 2.80 -5.43
N CYS A 408 13.67 2.11 -5.97
CA CYS A 408 14.13 0.82 -5.45
C CYS A 408 14.68 0.93 -4.01
N LEU A 409 15.31 2.07 -3.67
CA LEU A 409 15.92 2.33 -2.36
C LEU A 409 14.96 3.02 -1.38
N ASP A 410 13.92 3.70 -1.89
CA ASP A 410 12.99 4.50 -1.07
C ASP A 410 11.75 3.71 -0.62
N TYR A 411 11.38 2.62 -1.33
CA TYR A 411 10.13 1.87 -1.07
C TYR A 411 10.08 1.32 0.35
N CYS A 412 9.07 1.70 1.11
CA CYS A 412 8.87 1.35 2.52
C CYS A 412 10.09 1.60 3.44
N SER A 413 11.02 2.48 3.04
CA SER A 413 12.25 2.76 3.80
C SER A 413 12.04 3.19 5.25
N PRO A 414 10.95 3.86 5.68
CA PRO A 414 10.72 4.10 7.10
C PRO A 414 10.71 2.84 7.96
N LEU A 415 10.27 1.69 7.41
CA LEU A 415 10.24 0.41 8.11
C LEU A 415 11.63 -0.18 8.34
N TRP A 416 12.46 -0.22 7.30
CA TRP A 416 13.68 -1.03 7.26
C TRP A 416 14.99 -0.23 7.17
N SER A 417 14.95 1.10 7.13
CA SER A 417 16.17 1.91 7.04
C SER A 417 17.07 1.68 8.27
N PRO A 418 18.39 1.49 8.06
CA PRO A 418 19.32 1.18 9.12
C PRO A 418 19.33 2.23 10.23
N ARG A 419 19.59 1.80 11.47
CA ARG A 419 19.87 2.74 12.55
C ARG A 419 21.20 3.47 12.30
N PRO A 420 21.37 4.69 12.85
CA PRO A 420 22.56 5.51 12.60
C PRO A 420 23.91 4.88 12.95
N SER A 421 23.93 3.87 13.82
CA SER A 421 25.14 3.14 14.23
C SER A 421 25.48 1.93 13.35
N ASN A 422 24.59 1.52 12.43
CA ASN A 422 24.84 0.40 11.51
C ASN A 422 25.50 0.93 10.23
N PHE A 423 26.81 1.18 10.32
CA PHE A 423 27.57 1.78 9.22
C PHE A 423 27.69 0.89 8.00
N GLN A 424 27.72 -0.44 8.16
CA GLN A 424 27.85 -1.38 7.05
C GLN A 424 26.63 -1.30 6.11
N GLU A 425 25.44 -1.34 6.66
CA GLU A 425 24.20 -1.24 5.88
C GLU A 425 24.00 0.16 5.28
N ILE A 426 24.39 1.21 6.00
CA ILE A 426 24.36 2.59 5.49
C ILE A 426 25.30 2.73 4.30
N ASP A 427 26.56 2.28 4.42
CA ASP A 427 27.55 2.36 3.36
C ASP A 427 27.11 1.55 2.13
N LEU A 428 26.49 0.39 2.32
CA LEU A 428 25.93 -0.44 1.23
C LEU A 428 24.86 0.30 0.43
N LEU A 429 23.98 1.02 1.10
CA LEU A 429 22.92 1.84 0.46
C LEU A 429 23.54 3.04 -0.28
N GLU A 430 24.45 3.76 0.37
CA GLU A 430 25.09 4.97 -0.19
C GLU A 430 25.98 4.65 -1.40
N ASP A 431 26.62 3.47 -1.44
CA ASP A 431 27.46 3.04 -2.55
C ASP A 431 26.78 3.13 -3.92
N THR A 432 25.49 2.85 -3.97
CA THR A 432 24.74 2.92 -5.23
C THR A 432 24.67 4.35 -5.74
N LEU A 433 24.35 5.31 -4.88
CA LEU A 433 24.27 6.73 -5.23
C LEU A 433 25.67 7.30 -5.49
N ARG A 434 26.65 6.92 -4.67
CA ARG A 434 28.04 7.33 -4.80
C ARG A 434 28.63 6.92 -6.16
N SER A 435 28.39 5.66 -6.56
CA SER A 435 28.85 5.13 -7.84
C SER A 435 28.13 5.79 -9.02
N PHE A 436 26.82 6.03 -8.90
CA PHE A 436 26.02 6.67 -9.94
C PHE A 436 26.43 8.14 -10.15
N THR A 437 26.65 8.91 -9.09
CA THR A 437 27.00 10.34 -9.18
C THR A 437 28.38 10.58 -9.79
N ARG A 438 29.30 9.60 -9.73
CA ARG A 438 30.60 9.66 -10.45
C ARG A 438 30.43 9.63 -11.97
N GLN A 439 29.34 9.09 -12.48
CA GLN A 439 29.09 8.99 -13.93
C GLN A 439 28.48 10.27 -14.51
N VAL A 440 28.19 11.27 -13.67
CA VAL A 440 27.61 12.55 -14.10
C VAL A 440 28.72 13.48 -14.55
N GLU A 441 28.54 14.11 -15.70
CA GLU A 441 29.49 15.05 -16.30
C GLU A 441 29.83 16.21 -15.36
N GLY A 442 31.11 16.53 -15.25
CA GLY A 442 31.66 17.58 -14.39
C GLY A 442 31.69 17.23 -12.90
N MET A 443 31.51 15.94 -12.55
CA MET A 443 31.60 15.45 -11.17
C MET A 443 32.98 14.79 -10.87
N ASP A 444 33.86 14.69 -11.84
CA ASP A 444 35.18 14.11 -11.68
C ASP A 444 36.01 14.94 -10.70
N GLY A 445 36.79 14.26 -9.86
CA GLY A 445 37.66 14.90 -8.88
C GLY A 445 36.95 15.46 -7.63
N LEU A 446 35.58 15.47 -7.62
CA LEU A 446 34.84 15.88 -6.43
C LEU A 446 34.61 14.68 -5.50
N ASP A 447 34.75 14.90 -4.19
CA ASP A 447 34.31 13.92 -3.21
C ASP A 447 32.78 13.75 -3.22
N TYR A 448 32.27 12.70 -2.57
CA TYR A 448 30.87 12.34 -2.64
C TYR A 448 29.94 13.44 -2.06
N ALA A 449 30.32 14.07 -0.96
CA ALA A 449 29.49 15.12 -0.36
C ALA A 449 29.42 16.36 -1.27
N HIS A 450 30.53 16.76 -1.90
CA HIS A 450 30.56 17.85 -2.88
C HIS A 450 29.71 17.52 -4.11
N ARG A 451 29.78 16.27 -4.64
CA ARG A 451 28.92 15.85 -5.76
C ARG A 451 27.42 15.96 -5.42
N LEU A 452 27.02 15.50 -4.22
CA LEU A 452 25.62 15.65 -3.78
C LEU A 452 25.17 17.11 -3.75
N LYS A 453 26.01 17.99 -3.18
CA LYS A 453 25.74 19.43 -3.12
C LYS A 453 25.61 20.04 -4.51
N GLU A 454 26.57 19.77 -5.41
CA GLU A 454 26.56 20.28 -6.79
C GLU A 454 25.36 19.79 -7.60
N LEU A 455 24.91 18.56 -7.38
CA LEU A 455 23.77 17.97 -8.05
C LEU A 455 22.43 18.34 -7.40
N GLY A 456 22.41 19.05 -6.27
CA GLY A 456 21.21 19.33 -5.49
C GLY A 456 20.54 18.05 -4.95
N MET A 457 21.34 17.02 -4.67
CA MET A 457 20.89 15.73 -4.18
C MET A 457 21.17 15.58 -2.68
N THR A 458 20.47 14.70 -2.03
CA THR A 458 20.70 14.34 -0.63
C THR A 458 21.12 12.88 -0.53
N SER A 459 21.91 12.55 0.51
CA SER A 459 22.27 11.18 0.83
C SER A 459 21.04 10.28 1.02
N ILE A 460 21.20 8.97 0.85
CA ILE A 460 20.13 8.00 1.09
C ILE A 460 19.74 8.02 2.57
N GLN A 461 20.69 8.07 3.49
CA GLN A 461 20.43 8.16 4.91
C GLN A 461 19.57 9.39 5.26
N ARG A 462 19.94 10.58 4.80
CA ARG A 462 19.20 11.82 5.02
C ARG A 462 17.80 11.75 4.45
N ARG A 463 17.63 11.15 3.31
CA ARG A 463 16.33 10.93 2.65
C ARG A 463 15.43 10.01 3.47
N HIS A 464 15.95 8.89 3.96
CA HIS A 464 15.20 7.95 4.79
C HIS A 464 14.76 8.60 6.12
N GLU A 465 15.63 9.37 6.74
CA GLU A 465 15.27 10.14 7.94
C GLU A 465 14.16 11.16 7.66
N ARG A 466 14.24 11.84 6.53
CA ARG A 466 13.18 12.74 6.08
C ARG A 466 11.83 12.03 5.91
N TYR A 467 11.82 10.82 5.34
CA TYR A 467 10.59 10.04 5.19
C TYR A 467 10.04 9.57 6.54
N LYS A 468 10.88 9.17 7.47
CA LYS A 468 10.46 8.86 8.86
C LYS A 468 9.80 10.07 9.52
N ALA A 469 10.40 11.25 9.43
CA ALA A 469 9.84 12.48 10.00
C ALA A 469 8.49 12.86 9.36
N LEU A 470 8.37 12.76 8.03
CA LEU A 470 7.10 12.98 7.32
C LEU A 470 6.01 11.99 7.73
N TYR A 471 6.37 10.73 7.91
CA TYR A 471 5.40 9.70 8.32
C TYR A 471 4.94 9.91 9.77
N LEU A 472 5.85 10.29 10.67
CA LEU A 472 5.49 10.68 12.04
C LEU A 472 4.56 11.89 12.10
N TYR A 473 4.81 12.90 11.26
CA TYR A 473 3.88 14.03 11.14
C TYR A 473 2.49 13.57 10.73
N LYS A 474 2.39 12.67 9.75
CA LYS A 474 1.10 12.11 9.33
C LYS A 474 0.39 11.33 10.45
N ILE A 475 1.13 10.56 11.27
CA ILE A 475 0.58 9.89 12.46
C ILE A 475 0.08 10.94 13.47
N LYS A 476 0.88 11.96 13.76
CA LYS A 476 0.56 13.03 14.70
C LYS A 476 -0.74 13.76 14.32
N GLU A 477 -0.94 14.01 13.04
CA GLU A 477 -2.13 14.70 12.51
C GLU A 477 -3.31 13.76 12.19
N GLY A 478 -3.23 12.48 12.53
CA GLY A 478 -4.30 11.50 12.25
C GLY A 478 -4.54 11.20 10.77
N LEU A 479 -3.59 11.57 9.89
CA LEU A 479 -3.71 11.36 8.43
C LEU A 479 -3.41 9.93 8.00
N VAL A 480 -2.78 9.16 8.87
CA VAL A 480 -2.51 7.72 8.73
C VAL A 480 -2.73 7.05 10.10
N PRO A 481 -3.05 5.75 10.14
CA PRO A 481 -3.18 5.03 11.39
C PRO A 481 -1.90 5.12 12.24
N ASN A 482 -2.05 5.11 13.55
CA ASN A 482 -0.90 4.90 14.44
C ASN A 482 -0.35 3.47 14.25
N ILE A 483 0.89 3.24 14.72
CA ILE A 483 1.57 1.96 14.59
C ILE A 483 1.05 0.97 15.60
N SER A 484 0.10 0.35 15.69
CA SER A 484 -0.45 -0.51 16.74
C SER A 484 -1.47 0.21 17.63
N SER A 485 -2.55 -0.47 17.91
CA SER A 485 -3.58 -0.01 18.83
C SER A 485 -3.09 -0.01 20.30
N THR A 486 -2.19 -0.93 20.63
CA THR A 486 -1.71 -1.18 21.99
C THR A 486 -0.43 -0.41 22.36
N ASN A 487 0.44 -0.16 21.37
CA ASN A 487 1.70 0.58 21.50
C ASN A 487 1.71 1.87 20.67
N ALA A 488 0.58 2.54 20.61
CA ALA A 488 0.43 3.78 19.89
C ALA A 488 1.49 4.81 20.30
N LEU A 489 2.13 5.44 19.33
CA LEU A 489 3.03 6.56 19.58
C LEU A 489 2.26 7.69 20.25
N LYS A 490 2.82 8.24 21.33
CA LYS A 490 2.22 9.32 22.10
C LYS A 490 2.96 10.62 21.84
N PHE A 491 2.23 11.64 21.48
CA PHE A 491 2.76 12.99 21.30
C PHE A 491 2.34 13.86 22.49
N ARG A 492 3.34 14.39 23.22
CA ARG A 492 3.10 15.24 24.39
C ARG A 492 3.83 16.55 24.24
N ASN A 493 3.17 17.64 24.64
CA ASN A 493 3.80 18.95 24.70
C ASN A 493 4.56 19.08 26.03
N HIS A 494 5.86 19.36 25.95
CA HIS A 494 6.75 19.55 27.08
C HIS A 494 7.13 21.02 27.30
N GLY A 495 6.21 21.94 27.05
CA GLY A 495 6.43 23.37 27.22
C GLY A 495 7.60 23.87 26.36
N ARG A 496 8.64 24.46 26.96
CA ARG A 496 9.80 25.00 26.23
C ARG A 496 10.52 24.00 25.30
N HIS A 497 10.32 22.70 25.53
CA HIS A 497 10.91 21.63 24.71
C HIS A 497 10.02 21.19 23.55
N GLY A 498 8.85 21.81 23.40
CA GLY A 498 7.89 21.53 22.32
C GLY A 498 7.30 20.13 22.34
N CYS A 499 6.62 19.77 21.26
CA CYS A 499 5.99 18.46 21.11
C CYS A 499 7.02 17.34 20.95
N LYS A 500 7.05 16.39 21.90
CA LYS A 500 7.88 15.19 21.86
C LYS A 500 7.06 13.96 21.52
N CYS A 501 7.70 13.01 20.85
CA CYS A 501 7.16 11.69 20.60
C CYS A 501 7.73 10.70 21.60
N GLU A 502 6.87 9.89 22.20
CA GLU A 502 7.22 8.87 23.18
C GLU A 502 6.75 7.51 22.71
N VAL A 503 7.58 6.50 22.93
CA VAL A 503 7.29 5.09 22.67
C VAL A 503 7.30 4.37 24.02
N PRO A 504 6.32 3.53 24.35
CA PRO A 504 6.41 2.62 25.48
C PRO A 504 7.58 1.64 25.24
N ILE A 505 8.54 1.62 26.14
CA ILE A 505 9.69 0.71 26.08
C ILE A 505 9.62 -0.22 27.29
N PHE A 506 9.64 -1.53 27.03
CA PHE A 506 9.78 -2.52 28.09
C PHE A 506 11.27 -2.83 28.31
N PRO A 507 11.72 -2.95 29.56
CA PRO A 507 13.11 -3.28 29.87
C PRO A 507 13.40 -4.73 29.49
N MET A 508 14.06 -4.94 28.35
CA MET A 508 14.42 -6.25 27.82
C MET A 508 15.90 -6.33 27.43
N ARG A 509 16.44 -7.56 27.44
CA ARG A 509 17.82 -7.87 27.00
C ARG A 509 17.77 -8.82 25.79
N GLY A 510 18.90 -8.95 25.07
CA GLY A 510 19.05 -9.91 23.99
C GLY A 510 18.53 -9.46 22.63
N ARG A 511 18.01 -10.42 21.82
CA ARG A 511 17.60 -10.19 20.42
C ARG A 511 16.35 -9.30 20.30
N ALA A 512 15.38 -9.43 21.21
CA ALA A 512 14.22 -8.55 21.26
C ALA A 512 14.63 -7.07 21.41
N ARG A 513 15.67 -6.79 22.22
CA ARG A 513 16.24 -5.44 22.34
C ARG A 513 16.80 -4.93 21.02
N LYS A 514 17.53 -5.77 20.27
CA LYS A 514 18.04 -5.38 18.94
C LYS A 514 16.90 -5.07 17.97
N ALA A 515 15.84 -5.87 17.95
CA ALA A 515 14.67 -5.63 17.12
C ALA A 515 14.00 -4.29 17.48
N ARG A 516 13.81 -4.01 18.80
CA ARG A 516 13.28 -2.73 19.29
C ARG A 516 14.19 -1.56 18.90
N ASP A 517 15.49 -1.67 19.07
CA ASP A 517 16.45 -0.62 18.71
C ASP A 517 16.44 -0.28 17.22
N ASN A 518 16.07 -1.24 16.36
CA ASN A 518 15.92 -1.06 14.91
C ASN A 518 14.49 -0.70 14.49
N SER A 519 13.52 -0.72 15.41
CA SER A 519 12.11 -0.47 15.09
C SER A 519 11.88 0.96 14.58
N PHE A 520 10.87 1.09 13.73
CA PHE A 520 10.38 2.41 13.30
C PHE A 520 10.00 3.26 14.52
N ALA A 521 9.27 2.68 15.45
CA ALA A 521 8.79 3.39 16.64
C ALA A 521 9.92 4.11 17.36
N LEU A 522 10.99 3.40 17.73
CA LEU A 522 12.10 3.99 18.50
C LEU A 522 12.95 4.93 17.64
N THR A 523 13.32 4.49 16.42
CA THR A 523 14.21 5.31 15.56
C THR A 523 13.54 6.59 15.09
N ALA A 524 12.25 6.54 14.79
CA ALA A 524 11.48 7.70 14.35
C ALA A 524 11.19 8.68 15.50
N CYS A 525 10.88 8.18 16.71
CA CYS A 525 10.72 9.05 17.89
C CYS A 525 12.01 9.78 18.25
N ASN A 526 13.15 9.08 18.22
CA ASN A 526 14.45 9.70 18.47
C ASN A 526 14.76 10.78 17.42
N LEU A 527 14.50 10.48 16.15
CA LEU A 527 14.64 11.44 15.07
C LEU A 527 13.71 12.66 15.25
N TRP A 528 12.43 12.43 15.53
CA TRP A 528 11.46 13.50 15.78
C TRP A 528 11.92 14.42 16.90
N ASN A 529 12.34 13.84 18.02
CA ASN A 529 12.77 14.58 19.19
C ASN A 529 14.07 15.38 18.96
N SER A 530 14.84 15.03 17.92
CA SER A 530 16.03 15.78 17.48
C SER A 530 15.72 16.91 16.49
N LEU A 531 14.52 16.99 15.94
CA LEU A 531 14.12 18.09 15.08
C LEU A 531 13.94 19.40 15.88
N PRO A 532 14.15 20.58 15.24
CA PRO A 532 13.89 21.86 15.88
C PRO A 532 12.46 21.99 16.40
N VAL A 533 12.29 22.71 17.52
CA VAL A 533 10.98 22.90 18.17
C VAL A 533 9.95 23.45 17.20
N TYR A 534 10.29 24.49 16.44
CA TYR A 534 9.39 25.12 15.48
C TYR A 534 8.88 24.17 14.36
N VAL A 535 9.60 23.06 14.08
CA VAL A 535 9.14 22.01 13.14
C VAL A 535 8.18 21.06 13.85
N ARG A 536 8.49 20.64 15.08
CA ARG A 536 7.71 19.68 15.86
C ARG A 536 6.35 20.24 16.31
N GLU A 537 6.25 21.54 16.49
CA GLU A 537 5.02 22.24 16.90
C GLU A 537 4.04 22.48 15.75
N ILE A 538 4.43 22.26 14.50
CA ILE A 538 3.50 22.37 13.37
C ILE A 538 2.36 21.38 13.58
N SER A 539 1.12 21.87 13.61
CA SER A 539 -0.11 21.09 13.71
C SER A 539 -1.24 21.73 12.90
N GLY A 540 -2.22 20.92 12.49
CA GLY A 540 -3.37 21.38 11.72
C GLY A 540 -3.02 21.93 10.33
N LYS A 541 -1.85 21.61 9.78
CA LYS A 541 -1.40 22.06 8.46
C LYS A 541 -1.30 20.91 7.47
N GLU A 542 -1.48 21.23 6.20
CA GLU A 542 -1.27 20.27 5.12
C GLU A 542 0.15 19.69 5.15
N VAL A 543 0.28 18.43 4.73
CA VAL A 543 1.58 17.73 4.63
C VAL A 543 2.59 18.51 3.77
N GLY A 544 2.11 19.21 2.73
CA GLY A 544 2.94 20.04 1.87
C GLY A 544 3.61 21.21 2.60
N TYR A 545 2.88 21.83 3.54
CA TYR A 545 3.44 22.89 4.39
C TYR A 545 4.52 22.34 5.34
N PHE A 546 4.21 21.25 6.07
CA PHE A 546 5.19 20.61 6.95
C PHE A 546 6.44 20.17 6.17
N LYS A 547 6.27 19.56 5.00
CA LYS A 547 7.36 19.16 4.12
C LYS A 547 8.30 20.35 3.80
N LYS A 548 7.76 21.50 3.41
CA LYS A 548 8.57 22.70 3.10
C LYS A 548 9.36 23.19 4.32
N LYS A 549 8.74 23.19 5.51
CA LYS A 549 9.40 23.60 6.76
C LYS A 549 10.48 22.59 7.18
N LEU A 550 10.19 21.29 7.09
CA LEU A 550 11.15 20.23 7.33
C LEU A 550 12.37 20.34 6.39
N ASP A 551 12.15 20.52 5.09
CA ASP A 551 13.22 20.64 4.11
C ASP A 551 14.13 21.86 4.38
N LYS A 552 13.54 22.99 4.80
CA LYS A 552 14.33 24.15 5.25
C LYS A 552 15.15 23.86 6.50
N ALA A 553 14.56 23.15 7.48
CA ALA A 553 15.30 22.75 8.67
C ALA A 553 16.44 21.79 8.34
N LEU A 554 16.18 20.79 7.49
CA LEU A 554 17.19 19.82 7.08
C LEU A 554 18.37 20.44 6.34
N ALA A 555 18.15 21.49 5.57
CA ALA A 555 19.19 22.23 4.85
C ALA A 555 20.21 22.91 5.79
N LEU A 556 19.89 23.09 7.08
CA LEU A 556 20.79 23.64 8.09
C LEU A 556 21.78 22.59 8.64
N TYR A 557 21.49 21.31 8.44
CA TYR A 557 22.35 20.23 8.89
C TYR A 557 23.29 19.79 7.76
N PRO A 558 24.59 19.68 8.00
CA PRO A 558 25.51 19.16 7.00
C PRO A 558 25.10 17.76 6.54
N ASP A 559 25.04 17.53 5.24
CA ASP A 559 24.82 16.21 4.64
C ASP A 559 26.15 15.66 4.12
N VAL A 560 26.94 15.10 5.04
CA VAL A 560 28.29 14.60 4.79
C VAL A 560 28.30 13.09 5.06
N PRO A 561 27.85 12.27 4.09
CA PRO A 561 27.90 10.81 4.25
C PRO A 561 29.34 10.32 4.37
N ARG A 562 29.55 9.20 5.04
CA ARG A 562 30.85 8.56 5.13
C ARG A 562 31.39 8.31 3.72
N CYS A 563 32.63 8.73 3.48
CA CYS A 563 33.28 8.57 2.19
C CYS A 563 34.53 7.70 2.31
N SER A 564 34.61 6.63 1.52
CA SER A 564 35.83 5.81 1.37
C SER A 564 36.65 6.19 0.12
N ASP A 565 36.27 7.26 -0.60
CA ASP A 565 36.76 7.50 -1.96
C ASP A 565 38.23 7.92 -2.05
N PHE A 566 38.81 8.52 -1.01
CA PHE A 566 40.17 9.09 -1.09
C PHE A 566 41.13 8.69 0.04
N GLY A 567 40.86 7.60 0.76
CA GLY A 567 41.78 7.18 1.82
C GLY A 567 41.99 8.23 2.93
N HIS A 568 41.32 9.38 2.85
CA HIS A 568 41.30 10.34 3.94
C HIS A 568 40.46 9.70 5.05
N SER A 569 41.18 9.14 6.00
CA SER A 569 40.63 8.79 7.27
C SER A 569 39.82 9.99 7.75
N TYR A 570 38.51 9.91 7.68
CA TYR A 570 37.74 10.61 8.67
C TYR A 570 38.44 10.35 9.99
N ASP A 571 38.72 11.42 10.71
CA ASP A 571 39.39 11.43 11.99
C ASP A 571 39.32 10.04 12.64
N ARG A 572 40.48 9.51 13.11
CA ARG A 572 40.56 8.18 13.74
C ARG A 572 39.57 7.96 14.87
N ASN A 573 38.92 9.04 15.34
CA ASN A 573 37.68 9.07 16.13
C ASN A 573 36.40 9.01 15.29
N GLY A 574 36.46 8.68 14.01
CA GLY A 574 35.46 8.64 12.93
C GLY A 574 34.12 7.97 13.21
N ARG A 575 33.51 8.31 14.31
CA ARG A 575 32.25 7.78 14.83
C ARG A 575 31.05 8.71 14.62
N LYS A 576 31.21 9.78 13.85
CA LYS A 576 30.08 10.69 13.60
C LYS A 576 29.27 10.18 12.43
N SER A 577 28.12 9.58 12.75
CA SER A 577 27.10 9.26 11.78
C SER A 577 26.60 10.54 11.10
N ASN A 578 26.25 10.48 9.81
CA ASN A 578 25.57 11.55 9.07
C ASN A 578 24.10 11.75 9.54
N SER A 579 23.64 11.00 10.55
CA SER A 579 22.30 11.09 11.08
C SER A 579 21.99 12.45 11.69
N LEU A 580 20.79 12.95 11.44
CA LEU A 580 20.24 14.15 12.08
C LEU A 580 20.26 14.05 13.61
N TYR A 581 20.00 12.88 14.15
CA TYR A 581 20.08 12.62 15.59
C TYR A 581 21.46 12.93 16.18
N VAL A 582 22.53 12.56 15.47
CA VAL A 582 23.92 12.83 15.91
C VAL A 582 24.27 14.30 15.72
N HIS A 583 23.87 14.93 14.62
CA HIS A 583 24.13 16.35 14.36
C HIS A 583 23.44 17.25 15.37
N TYR A 584 22.21 16.92 15.78
CA TYR A 584 21.48 17.71 16.77
C TYR A 584 22.16 17.75 18.15
N GLN A 585 22.96 16.76 18.50
CA GLN A 585 23.76 16.75 19.73
C GLN A 585 24.96 17.72 19.67
N ASN A 586 25.27 18.25 18.50
CA ASN A 586 26.34 19.22 18.35
C ASN A 586 25.87 20.60 18.86
N ILE A 587 26.52 21.09 19.92
CA ILE A 587 26.14 22.30 20.67
C ILE A 587 26.08 23.55 19.77
N GLU A 588 26.91 23.63 18.74
CA GLU A 588 27.00 24.78 17.86
C GLU A 588 25.78 24.88 16.92
N ILE A 589 25.35 23.77 16.36
CA ILE A 589 24.14 23.69 15.54
C ILE A 589 22.88 23.93 16.39
N LYS A 590 22.89 23.40 17.62
CA LYS A 590 21.80 23.61 18.58
C LYS A 590 21.57 25.10 18.88
N ARG A 591 22.64 25.86 19.10
CA ARG A 591 22.55 27.33 19.36
C ARG A 591 21.96 28.08 18.15
N ILE A 592 22.35 27.73 16.93
CA ILE A 592 21.80 28.34 15.70
C ILE A 592 20.29 28.04 15.58
N LEU A 593 19.91 26.80 15.82
CA LEU A 593 18.52 26.37 15.71
C LEU A 593 17.62 26.96 16.79
N ASP A 594 18.13 27.07 18.02
CA ASP A 594 17.40 27.68 19.14
C ASP A 594 17.23 29.20 18.91
N HIS A 595 18.22 29.87 18.32
CA HIS A 595 18.13 31.28 17.96
C HIS A 595 17.10 31.53 16.82
N MET A 596 17.03 30.65 15.81
CA MET A 596 16.02 30.71 14.74
C MET A 596 14.60 30.37 15.22
N SER A 597 14.45 29.67 16.33
CA SER A 597 13.15 29.37 16.95
C SER A 597 12.60 30.55 17.77
N SER A 598 13.45 31.53 18.07
CA SER A 598 13.08 32.76 18.81
C SER A 598 12.76 33.95 17.90
N VAL A 599 12.95 33.80 16.59
CA VAL A 599 12.54 34.72 15.53
C VAL A 599 11.38 34.10 14.74
#